data_d28e88abf82825ddcaf126400335099e
#
_entry.id   d28e88abf82825ddcaf126400335099e
#
_cell.length_a   1.000
_cell.length_b   1.000
_cell.length_c   1.000
_cell.angle_alpha   90.00
_cell.angle_beta   90.00
_cell.angle_gamma   90.00
#
_symmetry.space_group_name_H-M   'P 1'
#
loop_
_entity.id
_entity.type
_entity.pdbx_description
1 polymer ?
#
loop_
_entity_poly.entity_id
_entity_poly.type
_entity_poly.pdbx_seq_one_letter_code
_entity_poly.pdbx_strand_id
1 'polypeptide(L)'
;MAHKLWEKNFEVNKEIERFTVGRDRELDLYLAKYDVLGSMAHITMLESIGLLEKSELDQLLAELKQIYAIADKGEFVIEDGVEDVHSQVELMLTQKLGEMGKKIHSGRSRNDQVLVDLKLFTRHELKEIVDSVKILFDELIQKSNQYKDVLMPGYTHLQVAMPSSFGLWFGAYAEGLADDMLFLQAAYCMTNRNPLGSAAGY
;
A
#
# COMPACT_ATOMS: atom_id res chain seq x y z
N MET A 1 20.36 -9.51 -19.21
CA MET A 1 19.80 -8.20 -19.57
C MET A 1 18.33 -8.27 -19.27
N ALA A 2 17.83 -7.33 -18.45
CA ALA A 2 16.40 -7.26 -18.16
C ALA A 2 15.67 -6.82 -19.43
N HIS A 3 14.84 -7.68 -19.99
CA HIS A 3 14.01 -7.36 -21.15
C HIS A 3 12.68 -6.82 -20.68
N LYS A 4 12.31 -5.62 -21.16
CA LYS A 4 10.94 -5.13 -20.99
C LYS A 4 9.99 -6.02 -21.78
N LEU A 5 8.81 -6.36 -21.23
CA LEU A 5 7.81 -7.26 -21.87
C LEU A 5 7.43 -6.84 -23.31
N TRP A 6 7.65 -5.57 -23.68
CA TRP A 6 7.34 -4.99 -25.00
C TRP A 6 8.58 -4.52 -25.78
N GLU A 7 9.79 -4.93 -25.37
CA GLU A 7 11.05 -4.53 -25.99
C GLU A 7 11.20 -5.14 -27.40
N LYS A 8 11.40 -4.29 -28.39
CA LYS A 8 11.58 -4.67 -29.81
C LYS A 8 13.04 -4.53 -30.25
N ASN A 9 13.99 -5.15 -29.57
CA ASN A 9 15.41 -5.24 -29.98
C ASN A 9 16.09 -3.92 -30.43
N PHE A 10 15.74 -2.77 -29.85
CA PHE A 10 16.44 -1.49 -30.03
C PHE A 10 16.64 -0.80 -28.69
N GLU A 11 17.76 -0.09 -28.55
CA GLU A 11 18.06 0.70 -27.35
C GLU A 11 17.00 1.78 -27.16
N VAL A 12 16.37 1.79 -26.00
CA VAL A 12 15.44 2.84 -25.60
C VAL A 12 16.23 4.11 -25.24
N ASN A 13 15.83 5.24 -25.81
CA ASN A 13 16.42 6.52 -25.46
C ASN A 13 16.19 6.80 -23.96
N LYS A 14 17.26 7.07 -23.23
CA LYS A 14 17.22 7.32 -21.79
C LYS A 14 16.32 8.48 -21.36
N GLU A 15 16.18 9.51 -22.22
CA GLU A 15 15.28 10.63 -21.95
C GLU A 15 13.80 10.21 -22.04
N ILE A 16 13.48 9.39 -23.05
CA ILE A 16 12.14 8.81 -23.21
C ILE A 16 11.83 7.87 -22.05
N GLU A 17 12.78 7.02 -21.65
CA GLU A 17 12.64 6.15 -20.49
C GLU A 17 12.38 6.95 -19.22
N ARG A 18 13.16 8.01 -18.96
CA ARG A 18 12.96 8.89 -17.81
C ARG A 18 11.59 9.57 -17.83
N PHE A 19 11.11 9.95 -19.00
CA PHE A 19 9.79 10.57 -19.13
C PHE A 19 8.64 9.58 -18.92
N THR A 20 8.76 8.34 -19.39
CA THR A 20 7.71 7.33 -19.30
C THR A 20 7.64 6.63 -17.95
N VAL A 21 8.79 6.36 -17.32
CA VAL A 21 8.88 5.69 -16.01
C VAL A 21 8.75 6.70 -14.86
N GLY A 22 9.23 7.94 -15.05
CA GLY A 22 9.13 8.96 -14.02
C GLY A 22 9.81 8.56 -12.71
N ARG A 23 9.03 8.58 -11.62
CA ARG A 23 9.47 8.17 -10.28
C ARG A 23 8.94 6.79 -9.86
N ASP A 24 8.42 6.00 -10.79
CA ASP A 24 7.77 4.73 -10.47
C ASP A 24 8.71 3.79 -9.71
N ARG A 25 9.97 3.67 -10.13
CA ARG A 25 10.96 2.85 -9.43
C ARG A 25 11.17 3.22 -7.95
N GLU A 26 11.01 4.49 -7.62
CA GLU A 26 11.13 4.98 -6.23
C GLU A 26 9.83 4.74 -5.45
N LEU A 27 8.70 5.06 -6.06
CA LEU A 27 7.39 5.00 -5.41
C LEU A 27 6.86 3.58 -5.30
N ASP A 28 7.13 2.73 -6.27
CA ASP A 28 6.71 1.33 -6.27
C ASP A 28 7.35 0.49 -5.16
N LEU A 29 8.48 0.94 -4.60
CA LEU A 29 9.07 0.26 -3.44
C LEU A 29 8.11 0.16 -2.25
N TYR A 30 7.23 1.14 -2.08
CA TYR A 30 6.17 1.11 -1.07
C TYR A 30 5.11 0.04 -1.36
N LEU A 31 4.95 -0.35 -2.62
CA LEU A 31 3.98 -1.34 -3.07
C LEU A 31 4.53 -2.77 -3.09
N ALA A 32 5.84 -2.96 -3.02
CA ALA A 32 6.51 -4.23 -3.27
C ALA A 32 5.94 -5.41 -2.45
N LYS A 33 5.73 -5.23 -1.15
CA LYS A 33 5.17 -6.30 -0.30
C LYS A 33 3.72 -6.62 -0.65
N TYR A 34 2.97 -5.66 -1.15
CA TYR A 34 1.56 -5.82 -1.52
C TYR A 34 1.42 -6.50 -2.88
N ASP A 35 2.28 -6.18 -3.85
CA ASP A 35 2.35 -6.90 -5.12
C ASP A 35 2.65 -8.39 -4.90
N VAL A 36 3.59 -8.70 -4.03
CA VAL A 36 3.89 -10.09 -3.67
C VAL A 36 2.69 -10.78 -3.04
N LEU A 37 1.97 -10.12 -2.12
CA LEU A 37 0.76 -10.68 -1.50
C LEU A 37 -0.35 -10.91 -2.53
N GLY A 38 -0.61 -9.95 -3.40
CA GLY A 38 -1.57 -10.06 -4.50
C GLY A 38 -1.20 -11.20 -5.45
N SER A 39 0.08 -11.32 -5.78
CA SER A 39 0.62 -12.39 -6.62
C SER A 39 0.48 -13.77 -5.99
N MET A 40 0.72 -13.91 -4.67
CA MET A 40 0.49 -15.18 -3.95
C MET A 40 -0.98 -15.62 -4.01
N ALA A 41 -1.91 -14.68 -3.83
CA ALA A 41 -3.34 -14.96 -3.95
C ALA A 41 -3.71 -15.36 -5.38
N HIS A 42 -3.16 -14.65 -6.38
CA HIS A 42 -3.42 -14.92 -7.78
C HIS A 42 -2.97 -16.31 -8.22
N ILE A 43 -1.73 -16.72 -7.91
CA ILE A 43 -1.26 -18.05 -8.28
C ILE A 43 -2.00 -19.17 -7.54
N THR A 44 -2.46 -18.92 -6.32
CA THR A 44 -3.34 -19.87 -5.61
C THR A 44 -4.67 -20.05 -6.35
N MET A 45 -5.23 -18.98 -6.88
CA MET A 45 -6.42 -19.04 -7.73
C MET A 45 -6.13 -19.78 -9.03
N LEU A 46 -4.99 -19.52 -9.71
CA LEU A 46 -4.61 -20.23 -10.95
C LEU A 46 -4.52 -21.73 -10.75
N GLU A 47 -3.98 -22.20 -9.63
CA GLU A 47 -3.97 -23.63 -9.29
C GLU A 47 -5.39 -24.16 -9.08
N SER A 48 -6.23 -23.45 -8.36
CA SER A 48 -7.60 -23.89 -8.08
C SER A 48 -8.47 -24.06 -9.32
N ILE A 49 -8.13 -23.39 -10.42
CA ILE A 49 -8.83 -23.51 -11.72
C ILE A 49 -8.07 -24.37 -12.73
N GLY A 50 -6.99 -25.03 -12.31
CA GLY A 50 -6.21 -25.97 -13.14
C GLY A 50 -5.27 -25.34 -14.15
N LEU A 51 -4.90 -24.08 -13.99
CA LEU A 51 -3.89 -23.39 -14.83
C LEU A 51 -2.46 -23.52 -14.29
N LEU A 52 -2.32 -23.95 -13.04
CA LEU A 52 -1.05 -24.31 -12.41
C LEU A 52 -1.18 -25.70 -11.78
N GLU A 53 -0.11 -26.47 -11.84
CA GLU A 53 0.01 -27.70 -11.09
C GLU A 53 0.33 -27.39 -9.62
N LYS A 54 -0.07 -28.28 -8.70
CA LYS A 54 0.19 -28.12 -7.27
C LYS A 54 1.68 -27.96 -6.95
N SER A 55 2.53 -28.72 -7.64
CA SER A 55 3.99 -28.65 -7.49
C SER A 55 4.57 -27.29 -7.95
N GLU A 56 3.99 -26.68 -8.97
CA GLU A 56 4.38 -25.35 -9.44
C GLU A 56 3.96 -24.26 -8.43
N LEU A 57 2.73 -24.36 -7.92
CA LEU A 57 2.24 -23.46 -6.89
C LEU A 57 3.15 -23.46 -5.66
N ASP A 58 3.53 -24.64 -5.16
CA ASP A 58 4.36 -24.77 -3.96
C ASP A 58 5.74 -24.12 -4.15
N GLN A 59 6.36 -24.24 -5.33
CA GLN A 59 7.64 -23.61 -5.67
C GLN A 59 7.50 -22.09 -5.80
N LEU A 60 6.47 -21.61 -6.51
CA LEU A 60 6.21 -20.18 -6.66
C LEU A 60 5.91 -19.51 -5.32
N LEU A 61 5.10 -20.14 -4.46
CA LEU A 61 4.81 -19.62 -3.11
C LEU A 61 6.06 -19.58 -2.23
N ALA A 62 6.94 -20.58 -2.32
CA ALA A 62 8.18 -20.61 -1.55
C ALA A 62 9.08 -19.42 -1.93
N GLU A 63 9.21 -19.12 -3.23
CA GLU A 63 10.02 -18.00 -3.69
C GLU A 63 9.36 -16.65 -3.41
N LEU A 64 8.06 -16.49 -3.64
CA LEU A 64 7.34 -15.27 -3.29
C LEU A 64 7.44 -14.92 -1.81
N LYS A 65 7.44 -15.92 -0.91
CA LYS A 65 7.66 -15.68 0.53
C LYS A 65 9.06 -15.12 0.82
N GLN A 66 10.08 -15.54 0.06
CA GLN A 66 11.43 -14.96 0.19
C GLN A 66 11.45 -13.52 -0.29
N ILE A 67 10.83 -13.24 -1.46
CA ILE A 67 10.72 -11.88 -2.00
C ILE A 67 9.95 -10.98 -1.04
N TYR A 68 8.85 -11.49 -0.47
CA TYR A 68 8.10 -10.76 0.56
C TYR A 68 8.97 -10.37 1.76
N ALA A 69 9.77 -11.31 2.26
CA ALA A 69 10.66 -11.04 3.39
C ALA A 69 11.73 -9.99 3.07
N ILE A 70 12.22 -9.92 1.83
CA ILE A 70 13.13 -8.89 1.35
C ILE A 70 12.40 -7.52 1.31
N ALA A 71 11.20 -7.50 0.75
CA ALA A 71 10.39 -6.28 0.65
C ALA A 71 9.98 -5.74 2.03
N ASP A 72 9.58 -6.62 2.95
CA ASP A 72 9.16 -6.23 4.31
C ASP A 72 10.30 -5.65 5.15
N LYS A 73 11.56 -6.06 4.86
CA LYS A 73 12.76 -5.46 5.47
C LYS A 73 13.19 -4.14 4.82
N GLY A 74 12.55 -3.70 3.74
CA GLY A 74 12.96 -2.53 2.98
C GLY A 74 14.23 -2.74 2.13
N GLU A 75 14.58 -4.00 1.86
CA GLU A 75 15.77 -4.39 1.07
C GLU A 75 15.45 -4.66 -0.40
N PHE A 76 14.18 -4.53 -0.81
CA PHE A 76 13.76 -4.74 -2.19
C PHE A 76 14.24 -3.60 -3.07
N VAL A 77 14.79 -3.95 -4.24
CA VAL A 77 15.34 -3.00 -5.21
C VAL A 77 14.77 -3.30 -6.58
N ILE A 78 14.38 -2.28 -7.30
CA ILE A 78 14.03 -2.37 -8.72
C ILE A 78 15.31 -2.07 -9.52
N GLU A 79 15.79 -3.06 -10.27
CA GLU A 79 17.04 -2.99 -11.02
C GLU A 79 16.96 -1.96 -12.16
N ASP A 80 18.12 -1.40 -12.52
CA ASP A 80 18.22 -0.54 -13.70
C ASP A 80 17.76 -1.30 -14.97
N GLY A 81 16.88 -0.66 -15.74
CA GLY A 81 16.28 -1.26 -16.92
C GLY A 81 14.99 -2.04 -16.65
N VAL A 82 14.61 -2.24 -15.39
CA VAL A 82 13.30 -2.75 -15.00
C VAL A 82 12.36 -1.55 -14.80
N GLU A 83 11.12 -1.68 -15.27
CA GLU A 83 10.18 -0.56 -15.33
C GLU A 83 9.51 -0.29 -13.98
N ASP A 84 9.04 -1.35 -13.31
CA ASP A 84 8.19 -1.29 -12.13
C ASP A 84 8.38 -2.50 -11.20
N VAL A 85 7.68 -2.48 -10.07
CA VAL A 85 7.72 -3.54 -9.07
C VAL A 85 7.25 -4.89 -9.63
N HIS A 86 6.24 -4.89 -10.49
CA HIS A 86 5.66 -6.11 -11.07
C HIS A 86 6.68 -6.84 -11.94
N SER A 87 7.38 -6.07 -12.77
CA SER A 87 8.47 -6.58 -13.62
C SER A 87 9.64 -7.10 -12.80
N GLN A 88 9.97 -6.45 -11.69
CA GLN A 88 11.04 -6.90 -10.81
C GLN A 88 10.69 -8.21 -10.12
N VAL A 89 9.48 -8.38 -9.62
CA VAL A 89 9.02 -9.63 -9.00
C VAL A 89 9.03 -10.77 -10.04
N GLU A 90 8.50 -10.53 -11.25
CA GLU A 90 8.53 -11.51 -12.34
C GLU A 90 9.96 -11.88 -12.74
N LEU A 91 10.87 -10.90 -12.82
CA LEU A 91 12.28 -11.12 -13.11
C LEU A 91 12.94 -12.02 -12.07
N MET A 92 12.76 -11.74 -10.78
CA MET A 92 13.31 -12.54 -9.68
C MET A 92 12.79 -13.98 -9.72
N LEU A 93 11.50 -14.17 -9.97
CA LEU A 93 10.90 -15.49 -10.13
C LEU A 93 11.46 -16.23 -11.35
N THR A 94 11.59 -15.52 -12.48
CA THR A 94 12.09 -16.12 -13.74
C THR A 94 13.56 -16.50 -13.63
N GLN A 95 14.38 -15.72 -12.95
CA GLN A 95 15.79 -16.05 -12.70
C GLN A 95 15.94 -17.33 -11.89
N LYS A 96 15.05 -17.62 -10.95
CA LYS A 96 15.12 -18.82 -10.10
C LYS A 96 14.36 -20.02 -10.67
N LEU A 97 13.20 -19.80 -11.27
CA LEU A 97 12.24 -20.84 -11.65
C LEU A 97 12.06 -20.97 -13.16
N GLY A 98 12.80 -20.18 -13.96
CA GLY A 98 12.71 -20.21 -15.41
C GLY A 98 11.31 -19.83 -15.92
N GLU A 99 10.83 -20.54 -16.95
CA GLU A 99 9.52 -20.26 -17.57
C GLU A 99 8.32 -20.36 -16.59
N MET A 100 8.46 -21.10 -15.51
CA MET A 100 7.43 -21.18 -14.47
C MET A 100 7.21 -19.82 -13.81
N GLY A 101 8.27 -19.03 -13.61
CA GLY A 101 8.17 -17.69 -13.01
C GLY A 101 7.26 -16.75 -13.79
N LYS A 102 7.21 -16.90 -15.12
CA LYS A 102 6.36 -16.07 -16.00
C LYS A 102 4.86 -16.37 -15.86
N LYS A 103 4.51 -17.55 -15.36
CA LYS A 103 3.10 -17.93 -15.17
C LYS A 103 2.35 -17.03 -14.17
N ILE A 104 3.08 -16.30 -13.32
CA ILE A 104 2.51 -15.36 -12.36
C ILE A 104 1.64 -14.29 -13.04
N HIS A 105 1.94 -13.94 -14.29
CA HIS A 105 1.20 -12.91 -15.03
C HIS A 105 -0.02 -13.47 -15.80
N SER A 106 -0.26 -14.78 -15.78
CA SER A 106 -1.34 -15.41 -16.54
C SER A 106 -2.71 -14.89 -16.13
N GLY A 107 -3.50 -14.40 -17.11
CA GLY A 107 -4.89 -14.02 -16.91
C GLY A 107 -5.13 -12.72 -16.14
N ARG A 108 -4.11 -11.87 -15.97
CA ARG A 108 -4.25 -10.52 -15.38
C ARG A 108 -3.44 -9.48 -16.14
N SER A 109 -3.80 -8.22 -16.00
CA SER A 109 -3.02 -7.09 -16.48
C SER A 109 -2.26 -6.41 -15.34
N ARG A 110 -1.33 -5.49 -15.69
CA ARG A 110 -0.69 -4.61 -14.71
C ARG A 110 -1.69 -3.71 -13.97
N ASN A 111 -2.76 -3.30 -14.64
CA ASN A 111 -3.82 -2.53 -14.00
C ASN A 111 -4.48 -3.29 -12.85
N ASP A 112 -4.69 -4.61 -13.02
CA ASP A 112 -5.20 -5.46 -11.96
C ASP A 112 -4.23 -5.51 -10.77
N GLN A 113 -2.92 -5.66 -11.04
CA GLN A 113 -1.87 -5.70 -10.02
C GLN A 113 -1.80 -4.38 -9.25
N VAL A 114 -1.55 -3.27 -9.94
CA VAL A 114 -1.36 -1.97 -9.27
C VAL A 114 -2.60 -1.54 -8.47
N LEU A 115 -3.81 -1.83 -8.95
CA LEU A 115 -5.03 -1.47 -8.22
C LEU A 115 -5.20 -2.30 -6.93
N VAL A 116 -4.84 -3.58 -6.94
CA VAL A 116 -4.85 -4.41 -5.73
C VAL A 116 -3.79 -3.94 -4.74
N ASP A 117 -2.59 -3.63 -5.23
CA ASP A 117 -1.48 -3.16 -4.39
C ASP A 117 -1.82 -1.85 -3.71
N LEU A 118 -2.35 -0.87 -4.45
CA LEU A 118 -2.80 0.41 -3.91
C LEU A 118 -3.90 0.23 -2.86
N LYS A 119 -4.83 -0.69 -3.05
CA LYS A 119 -5.86 -0.97 -2.05
C LYS A 119 -5.30 -1.64 -0.80
N LEU A 120 -4.39 -2.59 -0.94
CA LEU A 120 -3.72 -3.23 0.19
C LEU A 120 -2.84 -2.25 0.96
N PHE A 121 -2.05 -1.44 0.24
CA PHE A 121 -1.24 -0.36 0.80
C PHE A 121 -2.11 0.64 1.56
N THR A 122 -3.11 1.24 0.90
CA THR A 122 -3.98 2.25 1.53
C THR A 122 -4.70 1.69 2.77
N ARG A 123 -5.15 0.43 2.71
CA ARG A 123 -5.78 -0.23 3.85
C ARG A 123 -4.83 -0.40 5.03
N HIS A 124 -3.55 -0.67 4.76
CA HIS A 124 -2.52 -0.75 5.79
C HIS A 124 -2.25 0.63 6.40
N GLU A 125 -1.99 1.64 5.56
CA GLU A 125 -1.71 3.00 6.01
C GLU A 125 -2.86 3.61 6.82
N LEU A 126 -4.11 3.34 6.44
CA LEU A 126 -5.27 3.76 7.23
C LEU A 126 -5.25 3.16 8.64
N LYS A 127 -4.80 1.93 8.81
CA LYS A 127 -4.67 1.31 10.14
C LYS A 127 -3.56 1.96 10.97
N GLU A 128 -2.41 2.22 10.37
CA GLU A 128 -1.30 2.93 11.02
C GLU A 128 -1.72 4.35 11.48
N ILE A 129 -2.51 5.05 10.63
CA ILE A 129 -3.09 6.35 11.00
C ILE A 129 -4.03 6.18 12.20
N VAL A 130 -4.91 5.19 12.20
CA VAL A 130 -5.85 4.92 13.31
C VAL A 130 -5.08 4.67 14.62
N ASP A 131 -4.02 3.87 14.58
CA ASP A 131 -3.20 3.60 15.77
C ASP A 131 -2.51 4.88 16.28
N SER A 132 -2.02 5.72 15.37
CA SER A 132 -1.42 7.02 15.70
C SER A 132 -2.45 8.00 16.30
N VAL A 133 -3.65 8.07 15.72
CA VAL A 133 -4.77 8.89 16.24
C VAL A 133 -5.17 8.42 17.63
N LYS A 134 -5.20 7.11 17.87
CA LYS A 134 -5.52 6.57 19.19
C LYS A 134 -4.52 7.03 20.26
N ILE A 135 -3.22 6.99 19.95
CA ILE A 135 -2.17 7.48 20.86
C ILE A 135 -2.40 8.96 21.20
N LEU A 136 -2.64 9.80 20.19
CA LEU A 136 -2.90 11.22 20.39
C LEU A 136 -4.18 11.47 21.19
N PHE A 137 -5.25 10.71 20.88
CA PHE A 137 -6.52 10.78 21.62
C PHE A 137 -6.33 10.46 23.11
N ASP A 138 -5.65 9.36 23.43
CA ASP A 138 -5.40 8.93 24.80
C ASP A 138 -4.58 10.00 25.57
N GLU A 139 -3.60 10.65 24.94
CA GLU A 139 -2.82 11.74 25.53
C GLU A 139 -3.69 12.99 25.76
N LEU A 140 -4.54 13.36 24.81
CA LEU A 140 -5.47 14.50 24.96
C LEU A 140 -6.45 14.26 26.11
N ILE A 141 -7.01 13.07 26.24
CA ILE A 141 -7.91 12.71 27.35
C ILE A 141 -7.16 12.75 28.68
N GLN A 142 -5.92 12.25 28.73
CA GLN A 142 -5.09 12.35 29.94
C GLN A 142 -4.85 13.81 30.33
N LYS A 143 -4.47 14.68 29.40
CA LYS A 143 -4.27 16.12 29.61
C LYS A 143 -5.58 16.79 30.02
N SER A 144 -6.70 16.47 29.40
CA SER A 144 -8.01 16.98 29.76
C SER A 144 -8.34 16.70 31.23
N ASN A 145 -8.16 15.47 31.69
CA ASN A 145 -8.38 15.08 33.08
C ASN A 145 -7.39 15.74 34.03
N GLN A 146 -6.12 15.85 33.66
CA GLN A 146 -5.07 16.46 34.50
C GLN A 146 -5.31 17.94 34.75
N TYR A 147 -5.79 18.68 33.73
CA TYR A 147 -5.93 20.13 33.77
C TYR A 147 -7.39 20.61 33.78
N LYS A 148 -8.35 19.77 34.17
CA LYS A 148 -9.78 20.09 34.19
C LYS A 148 -10.12 21.28 35.10
N ASP A 149 -9.38 21.45 36.20
CA ASP A 149 -9.61 22.51 37.19
C ASP A 149 -8.72 23.74 36.97
N VAL A 150 -7.88 23.73 35.91
CA VAL A 150 -7.03 24.87 35.56
C VAL A 150 -7.81 25.78 34.60
N LEU A 151 -8.25 26.93 35.14
CA LEU A 151 -9.04 27.87 34.38
C LEU A 151 -8.21 28.60 33.31
N MET A 152 -8.86 28.88 32.19
CA MET A 152 -8.33 29.71 31.10
C MET A 152 -9.44 30.62 30.56
N PRO A 153 -9.12 31.81 30.02
CA PRO A 153 -10.12 32.60 29.33
C PRO A 153 -10.46 31.96 27.98
N GLY A 154 -11.75 31.83 27.69
CA GLY A 154 -12.22 31.58 26.33
C GLY A 154 -12.19 32.89 25.53
N TYR A 155 -11.90 32.79 24.24
CA TYR A 155 -11.78 33.92 23.33
C TYR A 155 -12.79 33.80 22.17
N THR A 156 -13.33 34.95 21.77
CA THR A 156 -14.07 35.12 20.53
C THR A 156 -13.66 36.43 19.87
N HIS A 157 -13.45 36.44 18.57
CA HIS A 157 -12.98 37.61 17.82
C HIS A 157 -11.75 38.29 18.45
N LEU A 158 -10.78 37.51 18.95
CA LEU A 158 -9.58 37.99 19.66
C LEU A 158 -9.87 38.74 21.00
N GLN A 159 -11.06 38.61 21.53
CA GLN A 159 -11.47 39.23 22.81
C GLN A 159 -11.79 38.15 23.83
N VAL A 160 -11.48 38.43 25.09
CA VAL A 160 -11.88 37.59 26.23
C VAL A 160 -13.40 37.52 26.30
N ALA A 161 -13.94 36.31 26.33
CA ALA A 161 -15.37 36.03 26.39
C ALA A 161 -15.73 35.29 27.68
N MET A 162 -15.86 33.99 27.64
CA MET A 162 -16.33 33.17 28.75
C MET A 162 -15.17 32.49 29.50
N PRO A 163 -15.33 32.17 30.79
CA PRO A 163 -14.38 31.28 31.47
C PRO A 163 -14.43 29.88 30.84
N SER A 164 -13.26 29.29 30.71
CA SER A 164 -13.07 27.94 30.23
C SER A 164 -12.01 27.24 31.08
N SER A 165 -11.61 26.02 30.71
CA SER A 165 -10.48 25.34 31.34
C SER A 165 -9.61 24.68 30.28
N PHE A 166 -8.33 24.43 30.61
CA PHE A 166 -7.46 23.63 29.76
C PHE A 166 -8.00 22.22 29.56
N GLY A 167 -8.70 21.66 30.54
CA GLY A 167 -9.37 20.37 30.40
C GLY A 167 -10.41 20.38 29.29
N LEU A 168 -11.29 21.38 29.24
CA LEU A 168 -12.27 21.53 28.16
C LEU A 168 -11.57 21.71 26.79
N TRP A 169 -10.50 22.51 26.78
CA TRP A 169 -9.75 22.77 25.56
C TRP A 169 -9.13 21.50 24.95
N PHE A 170 -8.44 20.68 25.76
CA PHE A 170 -7.91 19.40 25.31
C PHE A 170 -9.02 18.41 24.93
N GLY A 171 -10.12 18.36 25.69
CA GLY A 171 -11.26 17.50 25.42
C GLY A 171 -11.91 17.77 24.06
N ALA A 172 -12.03 19.04 23.67
CA ALA A 172 -12.59 19.42 22.37
C ALA A 172 -11.79 18.88 21.18
N TYR A 173 -10.45 18.83 21.29
CA TYR A 173 -9.63 18.19 20.24
C TYR A 173 -9.80 16.67 20.22
N ALA A 174 -9.94 16.05 21.39
CA ALA A 174 -10.21 14.60 21.46
C ALA A 174 -11.56 14.24 20.81
N GLU A 175 -12.61 15.03 21.04
CA GLU A 175 -13.91 14.86 20.37
C GLU A 175 -13.79 15.01 18.85
N GLY A 176 -13.05 16.02 18.36
CA GLY A 176 -12.81 16.19 16.92
C GLY A 176 -12.09 14.98 16.30
N LEU A 177 -11.09 14.41 16.98
CA LEU A 177 -10.44 13.19 16.52
C LEU A 177 -11.39 11.97 16.48
N ALA A 178 -12.33 11.88 17.45
CA ALA A 178 -13.32 10.81 17.44
C ALA A 178 -14.28 10.92 16.24
N ASP A 179 -14.68 12.14 15.87
CA ASP A 179 -15.48 12.40 14.68
C ASP A 179 -14.72 12.04 13.39
N ASP A 180 -13.43 12.41 13.29
CA ASP A 180 -12.58 12.08 12.14
C ASP A 180 -12.44 10.57 11.91
N MET A 181 -12.53 9.75 12.97
CA MET A 181 -12.51 8.29 12.87
C MET A 181 -13.67 7.72 12.03
N LEU A 182 -14.81 8.39 11.95
CA LEU A 182 -15.92 7.99 11.10
C LEU A 182 -15.55 8.08 9.61
N PHE A 183 -14.80 9.11 9.22
CA PHE A 183 -14.29 9.24 7.85
C PHE A 183 -13.24 8.18 7.53
N LEU A 184 -12.32 7.91 8.46
CA LEU A 184 -11.31 6.85 8.29
C LEU A 184 -11.96 5.48 8.15
N GLN A 185 -12.99 5.18 8.94
CA GLN A 185 -13.75 3.94 8.82
C GLN A 185 -14.44 3.83 7.46
N ALA A 186 -15.08 4.90 6.98
CA ALA A 186 -15.71 4.91 5.66
C ALA A 186 -14.67 4.71 4.55
N ALA A 187 -13.53 5.41 4.61
CA ALA A 187 -12.43 5.24 3.67
C ALA A 187 -11.89 3.81 3.66
N TYR A 188 -11.71 3.19 4.84
CA TYR A 188 -11.30 1.80 4.96
C TYR A 188 -12.31 0.84 4.30
N CYS A 189 -13.62 1.01 4.56
CA CYS A 189 -14.66 0.19 3.96
C CYS A 189 -14.70 0.31 2.43
N MET A 190 -14.48 1.50 1.89
CA MET A 190 -14.40 1.71 0.44
C MET A 190 -13.14 1.12 -0.17
N THR A 191 -12.01 1.25 0.51
CA THR A 191 -10.73 0.71 0.07
C THR A 191 -10.71 -0.82 0.13
N ASN A 192 -11.35 -1.42 1.13
CA ASN A 192 -11.40 -2.87 1.34
C ASN A 192 -12.36 -3.57 0.38
N ARG A 193 -12.21 -3.31 -0.91
CA ARG A 193 -12.98 -3.94 -2.00
C ARG A 193 -12.03 -4.45 -3.07
N ASN A 194 -12.33 -5.62 -3.62
CA ASN A 194 -11.55 -6.17 -4.71
C ASN A 194 -11.69 -5.29 -5.97
N PRO A 195 -10.59 -4.78 -6.55
CA PRO A 195 -10.63 -4.01 -7.80
C PRO A 195 -10.62 -4.87 -9.06
N LEU A 196 -10.38 -6.19 -8.90
CA LEU A 196 -10.20 -7.10 -10.02
C LEU A 196 -11.51 -7.36 -10.76
N GLY A 197 -11.41 -7.71 -12.03
CA GLY A 197 -12.51 -8.11 -12.89
C GLY A 197 -12.91 -7.04 -13.90
N SER A 198 -12.09 -5.99 -14.06
CA SER A 198 -12.28 -5.05 -15.17
C SER A 198 -11.99 -5.75 -16.51
N ALA A 199 -12.83 -5.48 -17.52
CA ALA A 199 -12.59 -5.90 -18.89
C ALA A 199 -12.07 -4.72 -19.73
N ALA A 200 -11.46 -5.03 -20.89
CA ALA A 200 -11.04 -4.00 -21.82
C ALA A 200 -12.25 -3.13 -22.24
N GLY A 201 -12.16 -1.82 -22.00
CA GLY A 201 -13.21 -0.86 -22.35
C GLY A 201 -13.94 -0.22 -21.17
N TYR A 202 -13.69 -0.65 -19.93
CA TYR A 202 -14.18 0.02 -18.69
C TYR A 202 -13.34 -0.31 -17.48
#